data_f611b757de731e763f9aaab272fc713e
#
_entry.id   f611b757de731e763f9aaab272fc713e
#
_cell.length_a   1.000
_cell.length_b   1.000
_cell.length_c   1.000
_cell.angle_alpha   90.00
_cell.angle_beta   90.00
_cell.angle_gamma   90.00
#
_symmetry.space_group_name_H-M   'P 1'
#
loop_
_entity.id
_entity.type
_entity.pdbx_description
1 polymer ?
#
loop_
_entity_poly.entity_id
_entity_poly.type
_entity_poly.pdbx_seq_one_letter_code
_entity_poly.pdbx_strand_id
1 'polypeptide(L)'
;MRLRLIITSLLCVLSGLFCHAVMAKSDIIIILDDLGYRPSDVAAFSLPKEVTFSILPQTPLSEDIAKRAEQEGRAVMLHMPMQSQKGLNMGPLGLSTDMYAGAITHTLRRAIKSVPNAVGVNNHMGSAFTGQEQAME
;
A
#
# COMPACT_ATOMS: atom_id res chain seq x y z
N MET A 1 -16.01 57.91 -15.57
CA MET A 1 -16.29 56.64 -16.30
C MET A 1 -15.02 55.99 -16.85
N ARG A 2 -14.14 56.68 -17.55
CA ARG A 2 -12.91 56.12 -18.17
C ARG A 2 -11.89 55.58 -17.17
N LEU A 3 -11.68 56.22 -16.02
CA LEU A 3 -10.70 55.77 -15.01
C LEU A 3 -11.09 54.44 -14.36
N ARG A 4 -12.38 54.16 -14.12
CA ARG A 4 -12.88 52.89 -13.55
C ARG A 4 -12.69 51.70 -14.53
N LEU A 5 -12.84 51.97 -15.84
CA LEU A 5 -12.60 50.95 -16.86
C LEU A 5 -11.13 50.52 -16.96
N ILE A 6 -10.21 51.47 -16.80
CA ILE A 6 -8.76 51.20 -16.85
C ILE A 6 -8.33 50.37 -15.62
N ILE A 7 -8.86 50.68 -14.43
CA ILE A 7 -8.53 49.94 -13.19
C ILE A 7 -9.06 48.48 -13.27
N THR A 8 -10.28 48.27 -13.78
CA THR A 8 -10.82 46.92 -13.92
C THR A 8 -10.06 46.10 -14.97
N SER A 9 -9.64 46.69 -16.07
CA SER A 9 -8.82 46.02 -17.09
C SER A 9 -7.43 45.66 -16.57
N LEU A 10 -6.80 46.51 -15.76
CA LEU A 10 -5.51 46.25 -15.17
C LEU A 10 -5.57 45.14 -14.10
N LEU A 11 -6.66 45.07 -13.33
CA LEU A 11 -6.88 44.04 -12.33
C LEU A 11 -7.09 42.64 -12.98
N CYS A 12 -7.78 42.58 -14.10
CA CYS A 12 -7.96 41.34 -14.87
C CYS A 12 -6.67 40.84 -15.52
N VAL A 13 -5.78 41.73 -15.95
CA VAL A 13 -4.47 41.35 -16.51
C VAL A 13 -3.53 40.84 -15.41
N LEU A 14 -3.55 41.49 -14.22
CA LEU A 14 -2.74 41.04 -13.09
C LEU A 14 -3.18 39.65 -12.55
N SER A 15 -4.48 39.34 -12.52
CA SER A 15 -4.98 38.04 -12.07
C SER A 15 -4.64 36.92 -13.04
N GLY A 16 -4.47 37.20 -14.33
CA GLY A 16 -4.06 36.20 -15.35
C GLY A 16 -2.59 35.75 -15.25
N LEU A 17 -1.72 36.57 -14.62
CA LEU A 17 -0.30 36.26 -14.50
C LEU A 17 0.08 35.31 -13.36
N PHE A 18 -0.87 34.95 -12.49
CA PHE A 18 -0.67 34.00 -11.39
C PHE A 18 -1.14 32.58 -11.68
N CYS A 19 -1.35 32.22 -12.96
CA CYS A 19 -1.57 30.83 -13.30
C CYS A 19 -0.24 30.06 -13.19
N HIS A 20 0.14 29.71 -11.96
CA HIS A 20 1.25 28.78 -11.73
C HIS A 20 0.81 27.42 -12.28
N ALA A 21 1.45 26.99 -13.35
CA ALA A 21 1.31 25.61 -13.81
C ALA A 21 1.79 24.70 -12.68
N VAL A 22 0.85 24.08 -11.96
CA VAL A 22 1.16 23.00 -11.03
C VAL A 22 1.66 21.85 -11.89
N MET A 23 2.96 21.73 -12.01
CA MET A 23 3.61 20.58 -12.63
C MET A 23 3.38 19.39 -11.69
N ALA A 24 2.44 18.53 -12.02
CA ALA A 24 2.27 17.26 -11.34
C ALA A 24 3.54 16.43 -11.56
N LYS A 25 4.34 16.26 -10.51
CA LYS A 25 5.46 15.33 -10.52
C LYS A 25 4.89 13.92 -10.38
N SER A 26 5.16 13.05 -11.35
CA SER A 26 4.81 11.64 -11.24
C SER A 26 5.89 10.93 -10.44
N ASP A 27 5.50 10.34 -9.32
CA ASP A 27 6.37 9.48 -8.53
C ASP A 27 6.08 8.00 -8.84
N ILE A 28 7.14 7.19 -8.92
CA ILE A 28 7.05 5.74 -9.07
C ILE A 28 7.42 5.13 -7.73
N ILE A 29 6.52 4.28 -7.20
CA ILE A 29 6.76 3.49 -5.99
C ILE A 29 6.99 2.04 -6.41
N ILE A 30 8.10 1.45 -5.96
CA ILE A 30 8.42 0.04 -6.18
C ILE A 30 8.10 -0.71 -4.90
N ILE A 31 7.31 -1.78 -5.02
CA ILE A 31 6.94 -2.67 -3.92
C ILE A 31 7.52 -4.05 -4.23
N LEU A 32 8.25 -4.64 -3.28
CA LEU A 32 8.74 -6.01 -3.35
C LEU A 32 7.84 -6.89 -2.50
N ASP A 33 7.09 -7.78 -3.16
CA ASP A 33 6.11 -8.67 -2.54
C ASP A 33 6.73 -10.01 -2.07
N ASP A 34 5.91 -10.82 -1.38
CA ASP A 34 6.17 -12.21 -0.99
C ASP A 34 7.30 -12.42 0.03
N LEU A 35 7.70 -11.39 0.78
CA LEU A 35 8.75 -11.51 1.77
C LEU A 35 8.29 -12.22 3.05
N GLY A 36 9.18 -13.01 3.64
CA GLY A 36 8.99 -13.59 4.97
C GLY A 36 9.21 -15.10 5.11
N TYR A 37 9.17 -15.88 4.04
CA TYR A 37 9.31 -17.32 4.11
C TYR A 37 10.75 -17.82 4.00
N ARG A 38 11.60 -17.19 3.22
CA ARG A 38 12.90 -17.72 2.81
C ARG A 38 14.04 -16.97 3.47
N PRO A 39 15.08 -17.66 3.96
CA PRO A 39 16.29 -16.99 4.43
C PRO A 39 16.91 -16.06 3.38
N SER A 40 16.74 -16.36 2.09
CA SER A 40 17.17 -15.51 0.98
C SER A 40 16.46 -14.16 0.92
N ASP A 41 15.28 -14.00 1.54
CA ASP A 41 14.51 -12.75 1.54
C ASP A 41 15.31 -11.61 2.22
N VAL A 42 16.24 -11.96 3.10
CA VAL A 42 17.16 -11.00 3.73
C VAL A 42 18.05 -10.28 2.69
N ALA A 43 18.30 -10.88 1.53
CA ALA A 43 19.05 -10.23 0.45
C ALA A 43 18.33 -8.99 -0.12
N ALA A 44 17.01 -8.87 0.06
CA ALA A 44 16.24 -7.69 -0.33
C ALA A 44 16.74 -6.39 0.31
N PHE A 45 17.39 -6.48 1.47
CA PHE A 45 17.98 -5.31 2.14
C PHE A 45 19.15 -4.68 1.38
N SER A 46 19.69 -5.34 0.36
CA SER A 46 20.67 -4.73 -0.57
C SER A 46 20.04 -3.74 -1.55
N LEU A 47 18.71 -3.75 -1.71
CA LEU A 47 17.99 -2.80 -2.55
C LEU A 47 17.94 -1.40 -1.92
N PRO A 48 17.79 -0.33 -2.73
CA PRO A 48 17.59 1.02 -2.23
C PRO A 48 16.46 1.07 -1.17
N LYS A 49 16.63 1.89 -0.14
CA LYS A 49 15.67 1.97 0.99
C LYS A 49 14.28 2.49 0.57
N GLU A 50 14.18 3.12 -0.58
CA GLU A 50 12.95 3.62 -1.19
C GLU A 50 12.05 2.49 -1.71
N VAL A 51 12.58 1.26 -1.88
CA VAL A 51 11.79 0.08 -2.24
C VAL A 51 10.98 -0.35 -1.01
N THR A 52 9.66 -0.30 -1.12
CA THR A 52 8.73 -0.74 -0.08
C THR A 52 8.72 -2.26 0.01
N PHE A 53 8.75 -2.81 1.22
CA PHE A 53 8.63 -4.25 1.44
C PHE A 53 7.20 -4.64 1.77
N SER A 54 6.67 -5.64 1.07
CA SER A 54 5.37 -6.21 1.32
C SER A 54 5.56 -7.63 1.87
N ILE A 55 5.16 -7.81 3.14
CA ILE A 55 5.54 -8.94 3.97
C ILE A 55 4.31 -9.79 4.27
N LEU A 56 4.43 -11.09 4.02
CA LEU A 56 3.41 -12.10 4.35
C LEU A 56 3.27 -12.24 5.87
N PRO A 57 2.04 -12.35 6.40
CA PRO A 57 1.80 -12.44 7.83
C PRO A 57 2.16 -13.82 8.41
N GLN A 58 2.63 -13.84 9.66
CA GLN A 58 2.92 -15.08 10.41
C GLN A 58 3.82 -16.08 9.67
N THR A 59 4.75 -15.60 8.87
CA THR A 59 5.82 -16.41 8.30
C THR A 59 7.04 -16.39 9.22
N PRO A 60 8.01 -17.31 9.06
CA PRO A 60 9.16 -17.40 9.96
C PRO A 60 9.96 -16.11 10.12
N LEU A 61 9.99 -15.23 9.11
CA LEU A 61 10.80 -14.02 9.10
C LEU A 61 9.98 -12.73 9.07
N SER A 62 8.65 -12.80 9.12
CA SER A 62 7.76 -11.62 9.00
C SER A 62 8.15 -10.50 9.95
N GLU A 63 8.27 -10.82 11.23
CA GLU A 63 8.52 -9.85 12.29
C GLU A 63 9.94 -9.27 12.21
N ASP A 64 10.93 -10.13 11.95
CA ASP A 64 12.34 -9.71 11.88
C ASP A 64 12.60 -8.80 10.67
N ILE A 65 12.03 -9.15 9.50
CA ILE A 65 12.13 -8.30 8.29
C ILE A 65 11.43 -6.98 8.53
N ALA A 66 10.23 -6.97 9.12
CA ALA A 66 9.48 -5.74 9.38
C ALA A 66 10.23 -4.81 10.35
N LYS A 67 10.76 -5.34 11.45
CA LYS A 67 11.55 -4.56 12.43
C LYS A 67 12.83 -3.99 11.83
N ARG A 68 13.54 -4.78 11.04
CA ARG A 68 14.76 -4.31 10.37
C ARG A 68 14.45 -3.25 9.32
N ALA A 69 13.39 -3.43 8.54
CA ALA A 69 12.94 -2.44 7.55
C ALA A 69 12.63 -1.09 8.21
N GLU A 70 11.96 -1.10 9.37
CA GLU A 70 11.71 0.11 10.16
C GLU A 70 13.01 0.79 10.61
N GLN A 71 13.98 0.02 11.13
CA GLN A 71 15.27 0.56 11.56
C GLN A 71 16.04 1.25 10.42
N GLU A 72 15.87 0.78 9.17
CA GLU A 72 16.44 1.39 7.98
C GLU A 72 15.59 2.55 7.41
N GLY A 73 14.43 2.86 8.01
CA GLY A 73 13.48 3.87 7.52
C GLY A 73 12.79 3.47 6.22
N ARG A 74 12.62 2.17 5.98
CA ARG A 74 11.97 1.59 4.80
C ARG A 74 10.48 1.39 5.08
N ALA A 75 9.63 1.77 4.13
CA ALA A 75 8.19 1.51 4.23
C ALA A 75 7.89 0.01 4.16
N VAL A 76 6.95 -0.43 4.98
CA VAL A 76 6.47 -1.81 5.05
C VAL A 76 4.98 -1.85 4.77
N MET A 77 4.52 -2.84 4.01
CA MET A 77 3.12 -3.19 3.81
C MET A 77 2.85 -4.61 4.30
N LEU A 78 1.64 -4.85 4.74
CA LEU A 78 1.12 -6.20 4.94
C LEU A 78 0.73 -6.80 3.59
N HIS A 79 1.38 -7.90 3.20
CA HIS A 79 1.00 -8.69 2.02
C HIS A 79 -0.07 -9.70 2.42
N MET A 80 -1.34 -9.30 2.31
CA MET A 80 -2.48 -10.02 2.87
C MET A 80 -2.88 -11.21 1.99
N PRO A 81 -2.75 -12.47 2.48
CA PRO A 81 -3.17 -13.63 1.71
C PRO A 81 -4.68 -13.65 1.49
N MET A 82 -5.10 -13.84 0.24
CA MET A 82 -6.50 -13.86 -0.16
C MET A 82 -6.76 -14.99 -1.15
N GLN A 83 -7.95 -15.58 -1.08
CA GLN A 83 -8.34 -16.73 -1.88
C GLN A 83 -8.24 -16.47 -3.39
N SER A 84 -7.55 -17.36 -4.09
CA SER A 84 -7.49 -17.39 -5.55
C SER A 84 -8.56 -18.29 -6.14
N GLN A 85 -8.97 -18.03 -7.38
CA GLN A 85 -9.88 -18.90 -8.15
C GLN A 85 -9.29 -20.31 -8.35
N LYS A 86 -7.97 -20.44 -8.35
CA LYS A 86 -7.28 -21.72 -8.51
C LYS A 86 -7.23 -22.57 -7.24
N GLY A 87 -7.75 -22.09 -6.10
CA GLY A 87 -7.73 -22.79 -4.82
C GLY A 87 -6.34 -23.07 -4.28
N LEU A 88 -5.35 -22.23 -4.59
CA LEU A 88 -3.99 -22.36 -4.08
C LEU A 88 -3.94 -22.12 -2.57
N ASN A 89 -2.99 -22.77 -1.90
CA ASN A 89 -2.77 -22.55 -0.46
C ASN A 89 -2.32 -21.10 -0.22
N MET A 90 -3.11 -20.37 0.56
CA MET A 90 -2.87 -18.95 0.88
C MET A 90 -1.78 -18.76 1.95
N GLY A 91 -1.49 -19.78 2.72
CA GLY A 91 -0.67 -19.66 3.92
C GLY A 91 -1.46 -19.15 5.15
N PRO A 92 -0.74 -18.71 6.21
CA PRO A 92 -1.38 -18.25 7.44
C PRO A 92 -2.27 -17.04 7.26
N LEU A 93 -3.37 -16.98 8.01
CA LEU A 93 -4.29 -15.84 8.06
C LEU A 93 -4.91 -15.45 6.71
N GLY A 94 -5.04 -16.41 5.77
CA GLY A 94 -5.67 -16.16 4.48
C GLY A 94 -7.15 -15.77 4.61
N LEU A 95 -7.61 -14.81 3.81
CA LEU A 95 -9.01 -14.42 3.69
C LEU A 95 -9.69 -15.26 2.59
N SER A 96 -10.78 -15.93 2.93
CA SER A 96 -11.56 -16.75 1.99
C SER A 96 -12.97 -16.19 1.78
N THR A 97 -13.57 -16.53 0.65
CA THR A 97 -14.88 -16.01 0.22
C THR A 97 -16.05 -16.53 1.05
N ASP A 98 -15.86 -17.55 1.86
CA ASP A 98 -16.85 -18.11 2.80
C ASP A 98 -16.81 -17.48 4.19
N MET A 99 -15.87 -16.57 4.44
CA MET A 99 -15.77 -15.85 5.71
C MET A 99 -16.86 -14.78 5.82
N TYR A 100 -17.49 -14.71 7.01
CA TYR A 100 -18.35 -13.57 7.36
C TYR A 100 -17.52 -12.35 7.80
N ALA A 101 -18.11 -11.15 7.73
CA ALA A 101 -17.40 -9.89 7.97
C ALA A 101 -16.60 -9.83 9.28
N GLY A 102 -17.16 -10.39 10.38
CA GLY A 102 -16.45 -10.45 11.66
C GLY A 102 -15.20 -11.33 11.63
N ALA A 103 -15.22 -12.44 10.88
CA ALA A 103 -14.06 -13.31 10.68
C ALA A 103 -12.99 -12.63 9.83
N ILE A 104 -13.39 -11.93 8.77
CA ILE A 104 -12.49 -11.12 7.92
C ILE A 104 -11.78 -10.07 8.78
N THR A 105 -12.54 -9.26 9.53
CA THR A 105 -12.01 -8.23 10.42
C THR A 105 -11.06 -8.79 11.47
N HIS A 106 -11.42 -9.91 12.10
CA HIS A 106 -10.57 -10.56 13.10
C HIS A 106 -9.26 -11.04 12.50
N THR A 107 -9.32 -11.71 11.34
CA THR A 107 -8.16 -12.26 10.64
C THR A 107 -7.23 -11.14 10.17
N LEU A 108 -7.77 -10.08 9.58
CA LEU A 108 -7.01 -8.90 9.15
C LEU A 108 -6.28 -8.23 10.33
N ARG A 109 -6.96 -8.05 11.46
CA ARG A 109 -6.33 -7.47 12.67
C ARG A 109 -5.18 -8.33 13.19
N ARG A 110 -5.29 -9.65 13.13
CA ARG A 110 -4.19 -10.56 13.50
C ARG A 110 -3.03 -10.47 12.52
N ALA A 111 -3.33 -10.37 11.23
CA ALA A 111 -2.31 -10.23 10.19
C ALA A 111 -1.53 -8.92 10.36
N ILE A 112 -2.21 -7.79 10.57
CA ILE A 112 -1.58 -6.49 10.84
C ILE A 112 -0.65 -6.56 12.06
N LYS A 113 -1.07 -7.24 13.14
CA LYS A 113 -0.23 -7.38 14.33
C LYS A 113 1.03 -8.20 14.11
N SER A 114 1.04 -9.11 13.12
CA SER A 114 2.19 -9.96 12.82
C SER A 114 3.21 -9.31 11.88
N VAL A 115 2.87 -8.16 11.29
CA VAL A 115 3.77 -7.34 10.47
C VAL A 115 3.80 -5.94 11.08
N PRO A 116 4.62 -5.72 12.12
CA PRO A 116 4.69 -4.44 12.81
C PRO A 116 5.08 -3.31 11.86
N ASN A 117 4.55 -2.11 12.13
CA ASN A 117 4.82 -0.89 11.38
C ASN A 117 4.37 -0.89 9.91
N ALA A 118 3.49 -1.82 9.51
CA ALA A 118 2.88 -1.80 8.20
C ALA A 118 2.03 -0.52 8.03
N VAL A 119 2.36 0.27 6.98
CA VAL A 119 1.68 1.52 6.64
C VAL A 119 0.52 1.33 5.67
N GLY A 120 0.35 0.12 5.13
CA GLY A 120 -0.70 -0.23 4.19
C GLY A 120 -0.83 -1.74 4.00
N VAL A 121 -1.78 -2.11 3.18
CA VAL A 121 -2.08 -3.51 2.84
C VAL A 121 -2.17 -3.64 1.32
N ASN A 122 -1.57 -4.69 0.76
CA ASN A 122 -1.85 -5.14 -0.60
C ASN A 122 -2.18 -6.64 -0.58
N ASN A 123 -2.79 -7.14 -1.64
CA ASN A 123 -3.22 -8.54 -1.70
C ASN A 123 -2.11 -9.48 -2.21
N HIS A 124 -1.90 -10.60 -1.51
CA HIS A 124 -1.24 -11.78 -2.05
C HIS A 124 -2.28 -12.69 -2.69
N MET A 125 -2.12 -13.01 -3.99
CA MET A 125 -3.14 -13.70 -4.80
C MET A 125 -4.48 -12.91 -4.87
N GLY A 126 -5.59 -13.51 -4.45
CA GLY A 126 -6.86 -12.81 -4.23
C GLY A 126 -7.86 -12.84 -5.36
N SER A 127 -7.60 -13.48 -6.50
CA SER A 127 -8.48 -13.41 -7.69
C SER A 127 -9.93 -13.92 -7.49
N ALA A 128 -10.20 -14.68 -6.41
CA ALA A 128 -11.56 -15.01 -6.01
C ALA A 128 -12.10 -14.02 -4.97
N PHE A 129 -11.30 -13.69 -3.96
CA PHE A 129 -11.74 -12.86 -2.83
C PHE A 129 -12.00 -11.42 -3.26
N THR A 130 -11.10 -10.78 -4.00
CA THR A 130 -11.25 -9.39 -4.47
C THR A 130 -12.35 -9.19 -5.50
N GLY A 131 -12.87 -10.27 -6.08
CA GLY A 131 -14.06 -10.25 -6.95
C GLY A 131 -15.39 -10.22 -6.19
N GLN A 132 -15.37 -10.32 -4.85
CA GLN A 132 -16.57 -10.28 -4.00
C GLN A 132 -16.76 -8.87 -3.45
N GLU A 133 -17.71 -8.11 -4.01
CA GLU A 133 -17.99 -6.72 -3.60
C GLU A 133 -18.20 -6.60 -2.09
N GLN A 134 -19.05 -7.45 -1.51
CA GLN A 134 -19.35 -7.44 -0.07
C GLN A 134 -18.15 -7.75 0.85
N ALA A 135 -17.13 -8.44 0.34
CA ALA A 135 -15.93 -8.76 1.12
C ALA A 135 -14.90 -7.61 1.09
N MET A 136 -15.06 -6.67 0.14
CA MET A 136 -14.15 -5.54 -0.07
C MET A 136 -14.69 -4.22 0.52
N GLU A 137 -15.94 -4.19 0.98
CA GLU A 137 -16.57 -3.09 1.71
C GLU A 137 -16.30 -3.15 3.21
#